data_0dd5e89e9b61588a70cec264a7699586
#
_entry.id   0dd5e89e9b61588a70cec264a7699586
#
_cell.length_a   1.000
_cell.length_b   1.000
_cell.length_c   1.000
_cell.angle_alpha   90.00
_cell.angle_beta   90.00
_cell.angle_gamma   90.00
#
_symmetry.space_group_name_H-M   'P 1'
#
loop_
_entity.id
_entity.type
_entity.pdbx_description
1 polymer ?
#
loop_
_entity_poly.entity_id
_entity_poly.type
_entity_poly.pdbx_seq_one_letter_code
_entity_poly.pdbx_strand_id
1 'polypeptide(L)'
;MQVNTGSTHSEVQWRGTTGLFRTTEMISHGFDNADSWIARIGEWQRPVLTDPSLPAWYKSAIFNELYFLADGGTVWLQHEGGDECDPRSEFGRFAYLESHEYRLYNTYDVHFYASFALADLFPGLQLSLQSDYCEATAAGIHLC
;
A
#
# COMPACT_ATOMS: atom_id res chain seq x y z
N MET A 1 0.20 4.79 -7.37
CA MET A 1 0.16 4.12 -8.68
C MET A 1 -1.11 3.31 -8.72
N GLN A 2 -1.98 3.56 -9.66
CA GLN A 2 -3.27 2.89 -9.74
C GLN A 2 -3.27 2.01 -10.98
N VAL A 3 -3.54 0.72 -10.82
CA VAL A 3 -3.64 -0.23 -11.92
C VAL A 3 -5.11 -0.45 -12.22
N ASN A 4 -5.55 -0.10 -13.40
CA ASN A 4 -6.90 -0.41 -13.85
C ASN A 4 -6.88 -1.77 -14.57
N THR A 5 -7.50 -2.78 -13.97
CA THR A 5 -7.51 -4.17 -14.50
C THR A 5 -8.63 -4.45 -15.50
N GLY A 6 -9.39 -3.44 -15.93
CA GLY A 6 -10.54 -3.60 -16.82
C GLY A 6 -10.23 -3.77 -18.31
N SER A 7 -8.98 -3.61 -18.73
CA SER A 7 -8.58 -3.81 -20.12
C SER A 7 -7.44 -4.82 -20.22
N THR A 8 -7.32 -5.50 -21.35
CA THR A 8 -6.24 -6.43 -21.68
C THR A 8 -4.84 -5.77 -21.73
N HIS A 9 -4.77 -4.48 -21.48
CA HIS A 9 -3.56 -3.69 -21.32
C HIS A 9 -3.65 -3.04 -19.94
N SER A 10 -2.73 -3.36 -19.05
CA SER A 10 -2.60 -2.71 -17.76
C SER A 10 -2.20 -1.24 -17.97
N GLU A 11 -3.17 -0.37 -17.88
CA GLU A 11 -2.94 1.07 -17.87
C GLU A 11 -2.56 1.48 -16.47
N VAL A 12 -1.37 1.98 -16.32
CA VAL A 12 -0.90 2.52 -15.03
C VAL A 12 -1.32 3.97 -14.94
N GLN A 13 -2.27 4.27 -14.05
CA GLN A 13 -2.68 5.63 -13.77
C GLN A 13 -1.94 6.17 -12.55
N TRP A 14 -1.42 7.35 -12.67
CA TRP A 14 -0.81 8.07 -11.56
C TRP A 14 -1.87 8.90 -10.83
N ARG A 15 -2.00 8.70 -9.49
CA ARG A 15 -2.97 9.45 -8.67
C ARG A 15 -2.60 10.93 -8.64
N GLY A 16 -3.50 11.79 -9.11
CA GLY A 16 -3.31 13.26 -9.11
C GLY A 16 -2.98 13.87 -10.46
N THR A 17 -2.82 13.05 -11.51
CA THR A 17 -2.68 13.52 -12.89
C THR A 17 -3.74 12.88 -13.78
N THR A 18 -4.45 13.70 -14.54
CA THR A 18 -5.35 13.22 -15.57
C THR A 18 -4.53 12.88 -16.80
N GLY A 19 -4.06 11.65 -16.92
CA GLY A 19 -3.35 11.22 -18.12
C GLY A 19 -2.70 9.85 -17.99
N LEU A 20 -2.60 9.15 -19.10
CA LEU A 20 -1.82 7.92 -19.27
C LEU A 20 -0.34 8.30 -19.39
N PHE A 21 0.49 7.77 -18.48
CA PHE A 21 1.94 7.88 -18.62
C PHE A 21 2.48 6.70 -19.43
N ARG A 22 3.28 7.00 -20.43
CA ARG A 22 4.11 5.97 -21.06
C ARG A 22 5.19 5.51 -20.08
N THR A 23 5.63 4.26 -20.20
CA THR A 23 6.65 3.67 -19.33
C THR A 23 7.91 4.55 -19.21
N THR A 24 8.34 5.16 -20.31
CA THR A 24 9.48 6.06 -20.35
C THR A 24 9.27 7.33 -19.52
N GLU A 25 8.07 7.89 -19.53
CA GLU A 25 7.72 9.07 -18.74
C GLU A 25 7.70 8.76 -17.25
N MET A 26 7.21 7.57 -16.88
CA MET A 26 7.25 7.10 -15.48
C MET A 26 8.67 6.93 -14.98
N ILE A 27 9.54 6.32 -15.80
CA ILE A 27 10.95 6.12 -15.46
C ILE A 27 11.65 7.48 -15.30
N SER A 28 11.48 8.39 -16.26
CA SER A 28 12.06 9.75 -16.17
C SER A 28 11.56 10.46 -14.91
N HIS A 29 10.25 10.43 -14.66
CA HIS A 29 9.67 11.03 -13.45
C HIS A 29 10.28 10.45 -12.17
N GLY A 30 10.53 9.13 -12.14
CA GLY A 30 11.21 8.48 -11.02
C GLY A 30 12.61 9.03 -10.78
N PHE A 31 13.41 9.15 -11.82
CA PHE A 31 14.76 9.71 -11.72
C PHE A 31 14.76 11.20 -11.31
N ASP A 32 13.87 11.99 -11.91
CA ASP A 32 13.79 13.43 -11.63
C ASP A 32 13.36 13.74 -10.18
N ASN A 33 12.66 12.81 -9.54
CA ASN A 33 12.13 13.00 -8.18
C ASN A 33 12.81 12.15 -7.11
N ALA A 34 13.75 11.28 -7.46
CA ALA A 34 14.36 10.32 -6.54
C ALA A 34 14.92 10.97 -5.28
N ASP A 35 15.70 12.03 -5.43
CA ASP A 35 16.33 12.73 -4.30
C ASP A 35 15.29 13.36 -3.37
N SER A 36 14.23 13.94 -3.93
CA SER A 36 13.15 14.52 -3.15
C SER A 36 12.37 13.46 -2.39
N TRP A 37 12.14 12.29 -2.99
CA TRP A 37 11.48 11.17 -2.34
C TRP A 37 12.33 10.58 -1.22
N ILE A 38 13.63 10.41 -1.43
CA ILE A 38 14.58 9.97 -0.41
C ILE A 38 14.57 10.92 0.79
N ALA A 39 14.60 12.22 0.54
CA ALA A 39 14.53 13.22 1.61
C ALA A 39 13.23 13.13 2.40
N ARG A 40 12.09 13.03 1.74
CA ARG A 40 10.77 12.89 2.38
C ARG A 40 10.63 11.60 3.19
N ILE A 41 11.15 10.48 2.67
CA ILE A 41 11.19 9.22 3.40
C ILE A 41 12.03 9.37 4.66
N GLY A 42 13.21 9.97 4.56
CA GLY A 42 14.07 10.22 5.72
C GLY A 42 13.41 11.12 6.77
N GLU A 43 12.66 12.12 6.36
CA GLU A 43 11.88 12.95 7.27
C GLU A 43 10.75 12.19 7.96
N TRP A 44 10.05 11.35 7.23
CA TRP A 44 9.00 10.50 7.76
C TRP A 44 9.54 9.45 8.75
N GLN A 45 10.69 8.85 8.46
CA GLN A 45 11.31 7.85 9.33
C GLN A 45 11.96 8.44 10.59
N ARG A 46 12.41 9.69 10.52
CA ARG A 46 13.22 10.34 11.57
C ARG A 46 12.61 10.27 12.97
N PRO A 47 11.30 10.55 13.19
CA PRO A 47 10.72 10.49 14.54
C PRO A 47 10.94 9.13 15.23
N VAL A 48 10.76 8.03 14.49
CA VAL A 48 10.99 6.68 15.00
C VAL A 48 12.48 6.39 15.20
N LEU A 49 13.31 6.71 14.19
CA LEU A 49 14.73 6.39 14.22
C LEU A 49 15.49 7.14 15.32
N THR A 50 15.05 8.36 15.65
CA THR A 50 15.72 9.20 16.68
C THR A 50 15.15 9.05 18.08
N ASP A 51 14.04 8.32 18.25
CA ASP A 51 13.44 8.13 19.56
C ASP A 51 14.34 7.24 20.44
N PRO A 52 14.89 7.78 21.56
CA PRO A 52 15.77 7.02 22.42
C PRO A 52 15.04 5.96 23.26
N SER A 53 13.73 6.02 23.36
CA SER A 53 12.92 5.03 24.07
C SER A 53 12.70 3.73 23.32
N LEU A 54 12.85 3.76 21.99
CA LEU A 54 12.65 2.61 21.13
C LEU A 54 13.96 1.81 20.93
N PRO A 55 13.92 0.49 21.11
CA PRO A 55 15.10 -0.35 20.89
C PRO A 55 15.47 -0.43 19.41
N ALA A 56 16.75 -0.61 19.12
CA ALA A 56 17.27 -0.62 17.76
C ALA A 56 16.62 -1.72 16.88
N TRP A 57 16.34 -2.87 17.44
CA TRP A 57 15.69 -3.96 16.71
C TRP A 57 14.26 -3.57 16.26
N TYR A 58 13.51 -2.85 17.12
CA TYR A 58 12.17 -2.39 16.78
C TYR A 58 12.20 -1.39 15.63
N LYS A 59 13.11 -0.40 15.70
CA LYS A 59 13.29 0.60 14.63
C LYS A 59 13.59 -0.03 13.27
N SER A 60 14.37 -1.11 13.28
CA SER A 60 14.65 -1.86 12.05
C SER A 60 13.45 -2.68 11.60
N ALA A 61 12.79 -3.40 12.49
CA ALA A 61 11.69 -4.29 12.17
C ALA A 61 10.49 -3.55 11.59
N ILE A 62 10.08 -2.44 12.22
CA ILE A 62 8.85 -1.74 11.84
C ILE A 62 8.85 -1.21 10.40
N PHE A 63 9.99 -0.77 9.90
CA PHE A 63 10.10 -0.34 8.50
C PHE A 63 10.28 -1.51 7.54
N ASN A 64 10.96 -2.57 7.97
CA ASN A 64 11.18 -3.75 7.13
C ASN A 64 9.89 -4.56 6.92
N GLU A 65 8.97 -4.56 7.89
CA GLU A 65 7.67 -5.22 7.75
C GLU A 65 6.77 -4.60 6.66
N LEU A 66 7.09 -3.38 6.22
CA LEU A 66 6.34 -2.68 5.17
C LEU A 66 6.84 -2.95 3.74
N TYR A 67 7.74 -3.92 3.55
CA TYR A 67 8.31 -4.23 2.22
C TYR A 67 7.24 -4.46 1.16
N PHE A 68 6.12 -5.06 1.53
CA PHE A 68 5.02 -5.40 0.63
C PHE A 68 4.34 -4.17 0.01
N LEU A 69 4.46 -2.99 0.60
CA LEU A 69 3.91 -1.75 0.01
C LEU A 69 4.69 -1.30 -1.24
N ALA A 70 5.91 -1.77 -1.43
CA ALA A 70 6.83 -1.29 -2.46
C ALA A 70 7.55 -2.40 -3.24
N ASP A 71 7.22 -3.67 -3.02
CA ASP A 71 7.91 -4.81 -3.64
C ASP A 71 7.49 -5.10 -5.09
N GLY A 72 6.51 -4.36 -5.62
CA GLY A 72 5.97 -4.56 -6.97
C GLY A 72 4.82 -5.59 -7.02
N GLY A 73 4.55 -6.31 -5.95
CA GLY A 73 3.39 -7.21 -5.83
C GLY A 73 2.11 -6.49 -5.41
N THR A 74 2.23 -5.26 -4.92
CA THR A 74 1.08 -4.47 -4.48
C THR A 74 0.39 -3.80 -5.65
N VAL A 75 -0.92 -3.96 -5.72
CA VAL A 75 -1.79 -3.30 -6.70
C VAL A 75 -2.74 -2.34 -5.99
N TRP A 76 -2.95 -1.18 -6.58
CA TRP A 76 -3.92 -0.20 -6.11
C TRP A 76 -5.17 -0.32 -6.94
N LEU A 77 -6.29 -0.58 -6.26
CA LEU A 77 -7.58 -0.81 -6.89
C LEU A 77 -8.36 0.50 -6.95
N GLN A 78 -9.14 0.64 -8.00
CA GLN A 78 -10.11 1.73 -8.06
C GLN A 78 -11.21 1.46 -7.02
N HIS A 79 -11.54 2.46 -6.23
CA HIS A 79 -12.68 2.43 -5.34
C HIS A 79 -13.76 3.35 -5.91
N GLU A 80 -14.85 2.75 -6.32
CA GLU A 80 -16.06 3.47 -6.76
C GLU A 80 -16.94 3.71 -5.53
N GLY A 81 -16.41 4.48 -4.58
CA GLY A 81 -17.08 4.70 -3.31
C GLY A 81 -18.17 5.76 -3.39
N GLY A 82 -19.27 5.49 -2.70
CA GLY A 82 -20.35 6.44 -2.49
C GLY A 82 -20.44 6.95 -1.04
N ASP A 83 -19.67 6.40 -0.13
CA ASP A 83 -19.68 6.79 1.28
C ASP A 83 -18.39 7.57 1.63
N GLU A 84 -18.57 8.83 2.02
CA GLU A 84 -17.45 9.69 2.46
C GLU A 84 -16.79 9.16 3.76
N CYS A 85 -17.51 8.33 4.53
CA CYS A 85 -16.98 7.71 5.73
C CYS A 85 -16.17 6.44 5.45
N ASP A 86 -16.14 5.95 4.21
CA ASP A 86 -15.36 4.78 3.85
C ASP A 86 -13.87 5.14 3.77
N PRO A 87 -13.00 4.54 4.61
CA PRO A 87 -11.57 4.84 4.59
C PRO A 87 -10.91 4.56 3.24
N ARG A 88 -11.49 3.70 2.41
CA ARG A 88 -11.00 3.41 1.06
C ARG A 88 -11.12 4.61 0.11
N SER A 89 -12.08 5.50 0.37
CA SER A 89 -12.25 6.74 -0.40
C SER A 89 -11.12 7.73 -0.14
N GLU A 90 -10.65 7.84 1.10
CA GLU A 90 -9.58 8.77 1.49
C GLU A 90 -8.19 8.18 1.25
N PHE A 91 -7.94 6.98 1.77
CA PHE A 91 -6.61 6.37 1.80
C PHE A 91 -6.31 5.49 0.58
N GLY A 92 -7.32 5.19 -0.22
CA GLY A 92 -7.23 4.28 -1.36
C GLY A 92 -7.46 2.83 -0.95
N ARG A 93 -7.71 2.01 -1.95
CA ARG A 93 -7.90 0.57 -1.81
C ARG A 93 -6.72 -0.15 -2.43
N PHE A 94 -6.10 -1.06 -1.71
CA PHE A 94 -4.98 -1.82 -2.23
C PHE A 94 -5.08 -3.31 -1.89
N ALA A 95 -4.43 -4.11 -2.71
CA ALA A 95 -4.21 -5.51 -2.43
C ALA A 95 -2.73 -5.82 -2.58
N TYR A 96 -2.16 -6.50 -1.61
CA TYR A 96 -0.77 -6.91 -1.67
C TYR A 96 -0.63 -8.42 -1.75
N LEU A 97 0.41 -8.83 -2.44
CA LEU A 97 0.73 -10.22 -2.64
C LEU A 97 1.36 -10.78 -1.37
N GLU A 98 0.83 -11.89 -0.84
CA GLU A 98 1.42 -12.60 0.30
C GLU A 98 2.86 -13.03 0.01
N SER A 99 3.03 -13.69 -1.13
CA SER A 99 4.33 -14.02 -1.69
C SER A 99 4.21 -14.27 -3.19
N HIS A 100 5.32 -14.14 -3.91
CA HIS A 100 5.38 -14.48 -5.33
C HIS A 100 5.18 -15.98 -5.59
N GLU A 101 5.40 -16.80 -4.58
CA GLU A 101 5.26 -18.25 -4.65
C GLU A 101 3.79 -18.68 -4.63
N TYR A 102 3.03 -18.21 -3.65
CA TYR A 102 1.62 -18.60 -3.47
C TYR A 102 0.65 -17.81 -4.34
N ARG A 103 1.00 -16.59 -4.70
CA ARG A 103 0.19 -15.68 -5.54
C ARG A 103 -1.19 -15.37 -4.97
N LEU A 104 -1.31 -15.39 -3.65
CA LEU A 104 -2.52 -15.01 -2.92
C LEU A 104 -2.46 -13.54 -2.54
N TYR A 105 -3.58 -12.85 -2.66
CA TYR A 105 -3.72 -11.45 -2.28
C TYR A 105 -4.50 -11.31 -0.98
N ASN A 106 -4.05 -10.40 -0.14
CA ASN A 106 -4.73 -10.04 1.12
C ASN A 106 -5.06 -11.26 1.98
N THR A 107 -4.13 -12.19 2.14
CA THR A 107 -4.29 -13.39 2.97
C THR A 107 -4.38 -12.97 4.44
N TYR A 108 -5.50 -13.27 5.10
CA TYR A 108 -5.80 -12.68 6.41
C TYR A 108 -4.85 -13.11 7.52
N ASP A 109 -4.45 -14.37 7.57
CA ASP A 109 -3.51 -14.89 8.58
C ASP A 109 -2.11 -14.26 8.43
N VAL A 110 -1.64 -14.06 7.21
CA VAL A 110 -0.41 -13.32 6.94
C VAL A 110 -0.56 -11.86 7.32
N HIS A 111 -1.69 -11.25 6.95
CA HIS A 111 -1.95 -9.85 7.28
C HIS A 111 -2.03 -9.61 8.80
N PHE A 112 -2.49 -10.57 9.57
CA PHE A 112 -2.51 -10.45 11.02
C PHE A 112 -1.13 -10.06 11.58
N TYR A 113 -0.07 -10.67 11.10
CA TYR A 113 1.30 -10.35 11.52
C TYR A 113 1.83 -9.06 10.88
N ALA A 114 1.55 -8.84 9.60
CA ALA A 114 1.97 -7.63 8.88
C ALA A 114 1.22 -6.36 9.35
N SER A 115 0.05 -6.52 9.95
CA SER A 115 -0.83 -5.41 10.35
C SER A 115 -0.23 -4.49 11.42
N PHE A 116 0.68 -4.97 12.26
CA PHE A 116 1.25 -4.17 13.34
C PHE A 116 2.00 -2.95 12.81
N ALA A 117 2.92 -3.16 11.88
CA ALA A 117 3.67 -2.06 11.26
C ALA A 117 2.76 -1.16 10.41
N LEU A 118 1.80 -1.74 9.71
CA LEU A 118 0.84 -0.98 8.91
C LEU A 118 -0.05 -0.11 9.78
N ALA A 119 -0.55 -0.63 10.91
CA ALA A 119 -1.38 0.12 11.84
C ALA A 119 -0.63 1.27 12.51
N ASP A 120 0.65 1.08 12.82
CA ASP A 120 1.48 2.11 13.46
C ASP A 120 1.90 3.21 12.49
N LEU A 121 2.32 2.86 11.29
CA LEU A 121 2.88 3.81 10.33
C LEU A 121 1.89 4.32 9.28
N PHE A 122 0.88 3.53 8.93
CA PHE A 122 -0.15 3.85 7.93
C PHE A 122 -1.54 3.42 8.38
N PRO A 123 -2.05 3.97 9.51
CA PRO A 123 -3.34 3.54 10.09
C PRO A 123 -4.52 3.65 9.10
N GLY A 124 -4.51 4.65 8.23
CA GLY A 124 -5.54 4.80 7.19
C GLY A 124 -5.55 3.65 6.19
N LEU A 125 -4.39 3.16 5.76
CA LEU A 125 -4.28 1.99 4.89
C LEU A 125 -4.72 0.70 5.61
N GLN A 126 -4.41 0.59 6.90
CA GLN A 126 -4.89 -0.53 7.72
C GLN A 126 -6.42 -0.56 7.80
N LEU A 127 -7.05 0.59 8.02
CA LEU A 127 -8.51 0.70 8.04
C LEU A 127 -9.12 0.36 6.67
N SER A 128 -8.52 0.85 5.59
CA SER A 128 -8.93 0.52 4.22
C SER A 128 -8.95 -0.99 3.97
N LEU A 129 -7.88 -1.68 4.36
CA LEU A 129 -7.78 -3.12 4.19
C LEU A 129 -8.76 -3.89 5.08
N GLN A 130 -8.97 -3.46 6.32
CA GLN A 130 -9.98 -4.06 7.20
C GLN A 130 -11.40 -3.90 6.65
N SER A 131 -11.70 -2.81 5.96
CA SER A 131 -12.99 -2.62 5.30
C SER A 131 -13.20 -3.65 4.18
N ASP A 132 -12.17 -3.99 3.42
CA ASP A 132 -12.23 -5.05 2.40
C ASP A 132 -12.49 -6.43 3.03
N TYR A 133 -11.84 -6.75 4.15
CA TYR A 133 -12.11 -8.01 4.86
C TYR A 133 -13.53 -8.07 5.41
N CYS A 134 -14.03 -6.99 5.98
CA CYS A 134 -15.39 -6.90 6.48
C CYS A 134 -16.41 -7.12 5.37
N GLU A 135 -16.22 -6.46 4.24
CA GLU A 135 -17.09 -6.56 3.07
C GLU A 135 -17.09 -7.99 2.49
N ALA A 136 -15.92 -8.58 2.31
CA ALA A 136 -15.77 -9.95 1.82
C ALA A 136 -16.44 -10.96 2.76
N THR A 137 -16.27 -10.79 4.07
CA THR A 137 -16.90 -11.66 5.08
C THR A 137 -18.42 -11.51 5.06
N ALA A 138 -18.94 -10.29 4.97
CA ALA A 138 -20.38 -10.03 4.90
C ALA A 138 -20.99 -10.61 3.61
N ALA A 139 -20.26 -10.62 2.51
CA ALA A 139 -20.66 -11.23 1.25
C ALA A 139 -20.58 -12.78 1.26
N GLY A 140 -20.12 -13.39 2.34
CA GLY A 140 -19.94 -14.84 2.44
C GLY A 140 -18.79 -15.38 1.58
N ILE A 141 -17.87 -14.53 1.17
CA ILE A 141 -16.67 -14.92 0.46
C ILE A 141 -15.66 -15.47 1.47
N HIS A 142 -15.29 -16.73 1.32
CA HIS A 142 -14.21 -17.30 2.12
C HIS A 142 -12.90 -16.67 1.70
N LEU A 143 -12.31 -15.91 2.61
CA LEU A 143 -10.95 -15.40 2.46
C LEU A 143 -10.00 -16.56 2.78
N CYS A 144 -9.34 -17.07 1.76
CA CYS A 144 -8.32 -18.12 1.92
C CYS A 144 -7.07 -17.57 2.60
#